data_21b2b25c8669ee957502fea047714486
#
_entry.id   21b2b25c8669ee957502fea047714486
#
_cell.length_a   1.000
_cell.length_b   1.000
_cell.length_c   1.000
_cell.angle_alpha   90.00
_cell.angle_beta   90.00
_cell.angle_gamma   90.00
#
_symmetry.space_group_name_H-M   'P 1'
#
loop_
_entity.id
_entity.type
_entity.pdbx_description
1 polymer ?
#
loop_
_entity_poly.entity_id
_entity_poly.type
_entity_poly.pdbx_seq_one_letter_code
_entity_poly.pdbx_strand_id
1 'polypeptide(L)'
;MIYEIHGDPDTGKSSYILNKVKEEEKLCLYINADFQLQDNIIDSSLYILNSNNIETIKDAINRLAGSIDTIIIDSLPMLTNKENNADKVISEVQRIISICNRNKIDLYIINQYRMNNKCENYTYYLNRLRLYYNKRIKVG
;
A
#
# COMPACT_ATOMS: atom_id res chain seq x y z
N MET A 1 2.45 -4.70 -11.76
CA MET A 1 0.98 -4.65 -11.56
C MET A 1 0.64 -3.83 -10.32
N ILE A 2 -0.38 -3.03 -10.42
CA ILE A 2 -0.83 -2.17 -9.31
C ILE A 2 -2.17 -2.69 -8.82
N TYR A 3 -2.24 -3.02 -7.53
CA TYR A 3 -3.42 -3.63 -6.93
C TYR A 3 -3.97 -2.76 -5.81
N GLU A 4 -5.29 -2.64 -5.72
CA GLU A 4 -5.94 -2.17 -4.50
C GLU A 4 -6.48 -3.37 -3.74
N ILE A 5 -6.14 -3.46 -2.45
CA ILE A 5 -6.72 -4.44 -1.53
C ILE A 5 -7.70 -3.67 -0.65
N HIS A 6 -8.98 -3.95 -0.77
CA HIS A 6 -10.01 -3.18 -0.09
C HIS A 6 -10.96 -4.05 0.71
N GLY A 7 -11.64 -3.44 1.65
CA GLY A 7 -12.59 -4.10 2.52
C GLY A 7 -12.86 -3.25 3.76
N ASP A 8 -13.77 -3.72 4.59
CA ASP A 8 -14.08 -3.08 5.86
C ASP A 8 -12.90 -3.18 6.82
N PRO A 9 -12.85 -2.33 7.86
CA PRO A 9 -11.84 -2.47 8.92
C PRO A 9 -11.86 -3.88 9.52
N ASP A 10 -10.69 -4.37 9.93
CA ASP A 10 -10.52 -5.65 10.60
C ASP A 10 -10.97 -6.88 9.80
N THR A 11 -10.92 -6.81 8.48
CA THR A 11 -11.27 -7.96 7.62
C THR A 11 -10.05 -8.82 7.24
N GLY A 12 -8.88 -8.54 7.81
CA GLY A 12 -7.68 -9.34 7.54
C GLY A 12 -6.95 -9.00 6.26
N LYS A 13 -7.08 -7.76 5.76
CA LYS A 13 -6.43 -7.33 4.52
C LYS A 13 -4.90 -7.47 4.58
N SER A 14 -4.29 -7.02 5.66
CA SER A 14 -2.83 -7.10 5.84
C SER A 14 -2.35 -8.54 5.87
N SER A 15 -3.02 -9.39 6.63
CA SER A 15 -2.69 -10.82 6.71
C SER A 15 -2.86 -11.52 5.37
N TYR A 16 -3.90 -11.20 4.63
CA TYR A 16 -4.16 -11.77 3.31
C TYR A 16 -2.98 -11.49 2.36
N ILE A 17 -2.55 -10.25 2.28
CA ILE A 17 -1.51 -9.88 1.32
C ILE A 17 -0.11 -10.36 1.77
N LEU A 18 0.16 -10.33 3.08
CA LEU A 18 1.42 -10.84 3.61
C LEU A 18 1.58 -12.33 3.34
N ASN A 19 0.51 -13.11 3.55
CA ASN A 19 0.52 -14.53 3.25
C ASN A 19 0.76 -14.81 1.77
N LYS A 20 0.11 -14.04 0.91
CA LYS A 20 0.28 -14.18 -0.54
C LYS A 20 1.73 -13.90 -0.97
N VAL A 21 2.31 -12.82 -0.49
CA VAL A 21 3.69 -12.44 -0.81
C VAL A 21 4.67 -13.50 -0.29
N LYS A 22 4.43 -14.02 0.90
CA LYS A 22 5.25 -15.08 1.50
C LYS A 22 5.18 -16.38 0.69
N GLU A 23 3.99 -16.77 0.27
CA GLU A 23 3.79 -17.97 -0.57
C GLU A 23 4.50 -17.85 -1.92
N GLU A 24 4.55 -16.65 -2.48
CA GLU A 24 5.22 -16.38 -3.75
C GLU A 24 6.74 -16.17 -3.59
N GLU A 25 7.26 -16.20 -2.38
CA GLU A 25 8.68 -16.03 -2.06
C GLU A 25 9.28 -14.73 -2.60
N LYS A 26 8.49 -13.63 -2.53
CA LYS A 26 8.89 -12.33 -3.04
C LYS A 26 9.61 -11.50 -1.98
N LEU A 27 10.63 -10.75 -2.40
CA LEU A 27 11.23 -9.72 -1.57
C LEU A 27 10.30 -8.52 -1.49
N CYS A 28 9.86 -8.18 -0.30
CA CYS A 28 8.81 -7.22 -0.08
C CYS A 28 9.25 -6.07 0.83
N LEU A 29 8.91 -4.84 0.42
CA LEU A 29 8.95 -3.67 1.30
C LEU A 29 7.54 -3.41 1.81
N TYR A 30 7.34 -3.54 3.11
CA TYR A 30 6.07 -3.30 3.77
C TYR A 30 6.09 -1.92 4.43
N ILE A 31 5.26 -1.02 3.92
CA ILE A 31 5.10 0.33 4.47
C ILE A 31 4.03 0.27 5.56
N ASN A 32 4.47 0.24 6.80
CA ASN A 32 3.62 0.13 7.99
C ASN A 32 3.19 1.52 8.45
N ALA A 33 2.33 2.17 7.66
CA ALA A 33 1.94 3.58 7.87
C ALA A 33 1.03 3.77 9.08
N ASP A 34 0.30 2.74 9.50
CA ASP A 34 -0.56 2.79 10.68
C ASP A 34 0.11 2.22 11.95
N PHE A 35 1.35 1.76 11.82
CA PHE A 35 2.16 1.22 12.92
C PHE A 35 1.51 0.00 13.61
N GLN A 36 0.61 -0.71 12.91
CA GLN A 36 -0.13 -1.85 13.49
C GLN A 36 0.61 -3.18 13.35
N LEU A 37 1.54 -3.30 12.42
CA LEU A 37 2.29 -4.54 12.24
C LEU A 37 3.28 -4.71 13.39
N GLN A 38 3.23 -5.86 14.04
CA GLN A 38 4.07 -6.15 15.21
C GLN A 38 5.45 -6.68 14.78
N ASP A 39 6.48 -6.36 15.58
CA ASP A 39 7.87 -6.69 15.29
C ASP A 39 8.17 -8.19 15.30
N ASN A 40 7.24 -9.02 15.80
CA ASN A 40 7.43 -10.48 15.85
C ASN A 40 7.20 -11.18 14.50
N ILE A 41 6.78 -10.43 13.46
CA ILE A 41 6.69 -10.98 12.11
C ILE A 41 8.04 -10.72 11.43
N ILE A 42 9.03 -11.53 11.79
CA ILE A 42 10.35 -11.45 11.18
C ILE A 42 10.43 -12.50 10.07
N ASP A 43 10.54 -12.04 8.85
CA ASP A 43 10.81 -12.86 7.69
C ASP A 43 12.01 -12.24 6.97
N SER A 44 12.97 -13.03 6.57
CA SER A 44 14.18 -12.56 5.88
C SER A 44 13.86 -11.91 4.52
N SER A 45 12.67 -12.16 3.97
CA SER A 45 12.23 -11.57 2.71
C SER A 45 11.40 -10.30 2.89
N LEU A 46 11.22 -9.85 4.14
CA LEU A 46 10.34 -8.72 4.47
C LEU A 46 11.14 -7.57 5.09
N TYR A 47 11.12 -6.41 4.40
CA TYR A 47 11.62 -5.15 4.94
C TYR A 47 10.44 -4.33 5.43
N ILE A 48 10.45 -3.93 6.69
CA ILE A 48 9.37 -3.15 7.29
C ILE A 48 9.84 -1.71 7.48
N LEU A 49 9.10 -0.77 6.93
CA LEU A 49 9.30 0.66 7.15
C LEU A 49 8.13 1.22 7.96
N ASN A 50 8.40 1.60 9.20
CA ASN A 50 7.41 2.23 10.09
C ASN A 50 7.39 3.73 9.84
N SER A 51 6.57 4.17 8.91
CA SER A 51 6.47 5.59 8.56
C SER A 51 5.15 5.88 7.87
N ASN A 52 4.60 7.06 8.18
CA ASN A 52 3.49 7.65 7.42
C ASN A 52 3.91 8.93 6.69
N ASN A 53 5.20 9.20 6.61
CA ASN A 53 5.76 10.35 5.91
C ASN A 53 6.07 9.97 4.48
N ILE A 54 5.39 10.63 3.53
CA ILE A 54 5.50 10.26 2.11
C ILE A 54 6.91 10.48 1.53
N GLU A 55 7.64 11.47 2.02
CA GLU A 55 9.01 11.72 1.55
C GLU A 55 9.96 10.61 2.01
N THR A 56 9.84 10.17 3.25
CA THR A 56 10.61 9.04 3.79
C THR A 56 10.31 7.77 3.01
N ILE A 57 9.03 7.52 2.73
CA ILE A 57 8.59 6.35 1.98
C ILE A 57 9.17 6.38 0.56
N LYS A 58 9.07 7.53 -0.10
CA LYS A 58 9.58 7.70 -1.46
C LYS A 58 11.10 7.47 -1.53
N ASP A 59 11.84 7.99 -0.55
CA ASP A 59 13.29 7.79 -0.47
C ASP A 59 13.64 6.30 -0.31
N ALA A 60 12.93 5.58 0.55
CA ALA A 60 13.14 4.16 0.75
C ALA A 60 12.85 3.36 -0.54
N ILE A 61 11.77 3.69 -1.22
CA ILE A 61 11.41 3.03 -2.48
C ILE A 61 12.48 3.28 -3.54
N ASN A 62 12.96 4.51 -3.67
CA ASN A 62 14.02 4.83 -4.63
C ASN A 62 15.31 4.06 -4.37
N ARG A 63 15.66 3.86 -3.09
CA ARG A 63 16.87 3.10 -2.72
C ARG A 63 16.73 1.61 -2.98
N LEU A 64 15.53 1.06 -2.82
CA LEU A 64 15.30 -0.38 -2.86
C LEU A 64 14.71 -0.88 -4.18
N ALA A 65 14.34 0.01 -5.10
CA ALA A 65 13.59 -0.34 -6.31
C ALA A 65 14.26 -1.41 -7.17
N GLY A 66 15.58 -1.46 -7.18
CA GLY A 66 16.33 -2.47 -7.94
C GLY A 66 16.49 -3.81 -7.21
N SER A 67 16.06 -3.88 -5.94
CA SER A 67 16.34 -5.04 -5.07
C SER A 67 15.08 -5.73 -4.56
N ILE A 68 13.90 -5.17 -4.78
CA ILE A 68 12.64 -5.71 -4.28
C ILE A 68 11.69 -6.04 -5.42
N ASP A 69 10.82 -7.02 -5.17
CA ASP A 69 9.82 -7.49 -6.13
C ASP A 69 8.44 -6.89 -5.88
N THR A 70 8.18 -6.51 -4.62
CA THR A 70 6.84 -6.15 -4.16
C THR A 70 6.91 -5.03 -3.14
N ILE A 71 5.94 -4.12 -3.18
CA ILE A 71 5.72 -3.08 -2.17
C ILE A 71 4.28 -3.20 -1.67
N ILE A 72 4.09 -3.12 -0.36
CA ILE A 72 2.78 -3.04 0.26
C ILE A 72 2.69 -1.69 0.98
N ILE A 73 1.65 -0.91 0.71
CA ILE A 73 1.33 0.30 1.45
C ILE A 73 0.13 -0.01 2.35
N ASP A 74 0.35 0.00 3.64
CA ASP A 74 -0.68 -0.27 4.64
C ASP A 74 -0.73 0.88 5.65
N SER A 75 -1.58 1.80 5.46
CA SER A 75 -2.69 1.90 4.52
C SER A 75 -2.69 3.26 3.86
N LEU A 76 -3.40 3.40 2.76
CA LEU A 76 -3.52 4.69 2.07
C LEU A 76 -4.17 5.77 2.95
N PRO A 77 -5.27 5.50 3.69
CA PRO A 77 -5.86 6.51 4.57
C PRO A 77 -4.90 7.08 5.62
N MET A 78 -3.95 6.28 6.09
CA MET A 78 -2.99 6.74 7.10
C MET A 78 -1.94 7.68 6.51
N LEU A 79 -1.67 7.59 5.21
CA LEU A 79 -0.78 8.54 4.53
C LEU A 79 -1.46 9.88 4.28
N THR A 80 -2.79 9.88 4.20
CA THR A 80 -3.58 11.06 3.84
C THR A 80 -4.34 11.63 5.02
N ASN A 81 -3.85 11.40 6.25
CA ASN A 81 -4.48 11.95 7.43
C ASN A 81 -4.42 13.49 7.41
N LYS A 82 -5.17 14.12 8.32
CA LYS A 82 -5.36 15.57 8.34
C LYS A 82 -4.09 16.40 8.55
N GLU A 83 -3.00 15.81 8.99
CA GLU A 83 -1.71 16.49 9.17
C GLU A 83 -0.92 16.58 7.87
N ASN A 84 -1.28 15.76 6.89
CA ASN A 84 -0.64 15.72 5.59
C ASN A 84 -1.54 16.39 4.54
N ASN A 85 -0.93 17.08 3.59
CA ASN A 85 -1.65 17.59 2.42
C ASN A 85 -2.03 16.41 1.51
N ALA A 86 -3.32 16.07 1.50
CA ALA A 86 -3.82 14.89 0.78
C ALA A 86 -3.52 14.96 -0.73
N ASP A 87 -3.66 16.13 -1.34
CA ASP A 87 -3.38 16.28 -2.78
C ASP A 87 -1.91 16.02 -3.09
N LYS A 88 -1.02 16.52 -2.25
CA LYS A 88 0.41 16.27 -2.38
C LYS A 88 0.71 14.77 -2.20
N VAL A 89 0.14 14.15 -1.18
CA VAL A 89 0.35 12.73 -0.89
C VAL A 89 -0.12 11.87 -2.07
N ILE A 90 -1.31 12.14 -2.60
CA ILE A 90 -1.84 11.39 -3.74
C ILE A 90 -0.97 11.58 -4.98
N SER A 91 -0.48 12.79 -5.23
CA SER A 91 0.47 13.02 -6.32
C SER A 91 1.75 12.22 -6.15
N GLU A 92 2.26 12.11 -4.93
CA GLU A 92 3.45 11.30 -4.65
C GLU A 92 3.16 9.80 -4.77
N VAL A 93 1.96 9.35 -4.39
CA VAL A 93 1.55 7.95 -4.61
C VAL A 93 1.51 7.64 -6.10
N GLN A 94 1.02 8.56 -6.94
CA GLN A 94 1.04 8.39 -8.39
C GLN A 94 2.47 8.27 -8.93
N ARG A 95 3.43 9.00 -8.36
CA ARG A 95 4.85 8.86 -8.70
C ARG A 95 5.41 7.51 -8.27
N ILE A 96 5.04 7.03 -7.09
CA ILE A 96 5.42 5.70 -6.61
C ILE A 96 4.90 4.64 -7.58
N ILE A 97 3.66 4.76 -8.03
CA ILE A 97 3.08 3.86 -9.03
C ILE A 97 3.93 3.84 -10.31
N SER A 98 4.36 5.01 -10.77
CA SER A 98 5.23 5.11 -11.96
C SER A 98 6.57 4.42 -11.74
N ILE A 99 7.17 4.56 -10.57
CA ILE A 99 8.42 3.88 -10.21
C ILE A 99 8.22 2.36 -10.23
N CYS A 100 7.13 1.88 -9.66
CA CYS A 100 6.81 0.46 -9.63
C CYS A 100 6.61 -0.10 -11.04
N ASN A 101 5.88 0.60 -11.89
CA ASN A 101 5.67 0.18 -13.28
C ASN A 101 6.97 0.11 -14.05
N ARG A 102 7.85 1.09 -13.87
CA ARG A 102 9.14 1.15 -14.55
C ARG A 102 10.09 0.04 -14.12
N ASN A 103 10.06 -0.34 -12.84
CA ASN A 103 10.94 -1.36 -12.27
C ASN A 103 10.31 -2.73 -12.18
N LYS A 104 9.11 -2.92 -12.71
CA LYS A 104 8.34 -4.17 -12.68
C LYS A 104 8.11 -4.69 -11.26
N ILE A 105 7.81 -3.75 -10.35
CA ILE A 105 7.48 -4.05 -8.95
C ILE A 105 5.95 -4.16 -8.85
N ASP A 106 5.47 -5.20 -8.18
CA ASP A 106 4.06 -5.31 -7.83
C ASP A 106 3.77 -4.44 -6.61
N LEU A 107 2.81 -3.54 -6.74
CA LEU A 107 2.40 -2.63 -5.67
C LEU A 107 1.00 -2.98 -5.20
N TYR A 108 0.87 -3.24 -3.89
CA TYR A 108 -0.41 -3.48 -3.23
C TYR A 108 -0.71 -2.30 -2.32
N ILE A 109 -1.81 -1.61 -2.59
CA ILE A 109 -2.28 -0.50 -1.77
C ILE A 109 -3.47 -0.99 -0.96
N ILE A 110 -3.30 -1.08 0.35
CA ILE A 110 -4.37 -1.44 1.27
C ILE A 110 -5.21 -0.20 1.53
N ASN A 111 -6.51 -0.32 1.30
CA ASN A 111 -7.45 0.78 1.39
C ASN A 111 -8.74 0.31 2.06
N GLN A 112 -9.57 1.26 2.45
CA GLN A 112 -10.85 0.98 3.08
C GLN A 112 -11.95 1.86 2.50
N TYR A 113 -13.21 1.52 2.78
CA TYR A 113 -14.34 2.29 2.32
C TYR A 113 -14.46 3.60 3.09
N ARG A 114 -14.93 4.63 2.40
CA ARG A 114 -15.24 5.91 3.05
C ARG A 114 -16.45 5.75 3.96
N MET A 115 -16.34 6.26 5.19
CA MET A 115 -17.34 6.06 6.24
C MET A 115 -18.73 6.59 5.89
N ASN A 116 -18.83 7.62 5.05
CA ASN A 116 -20.10 8.27 4.73
C ASN A 116 -20.65 7.86 3.37
N ASN A 117 -20.12 6.81 2.76
CA ASN A 117 -20.54 6.40 1.45
C ASN A 117 -21.37 5.12 1.53
N LYS A 118 -22.62 5.19 1.01
CA LYS A 118 -23.52 4.03 0.94
C LYS A 118 -23.13 3.03 -0.15
N CYS A 119 -22.16 3.38 -1.00
CA CYS A 119 -21.65 2.50 -2.05
C CYS A 119 -20.46 1.71 -1.54
N GLU A 120 -20.62 0.41 -1.37
CA GLU A 120 -19.59 -0.50 -0.83
C GLU A 120 -18.29 -0.53 -1.64
N ASN A 121 -18.31 -0.05 -2.88
CA ASN A 121 -17.14 -0.12 -3.75
C ASN A 121 -16.36 1.20 -3.79
N TYR A 122 -16.73 2.18 -2.96
CA TYR A 122 -16.07 3.48 -2.98
C TYR A 122 -15.02 3.59 -1.89
N THR A 123 -13.77 3.38 -2.25
CA THR A 123 -12.62 3.50 -1.35
C THR A 123 -12.03 4.91 -1.35
N TYR A 124 -11.12 5.19 -0.40
CA TYR A 124 -10.46 6.48 -0.32
C TYR A 124 -9.68 6.77 -1.62
N TYR A 125 -9.89 7.96 -2.18
CA TYR A 125 -9.21 8.48 -3.37
C TYR A 125 -9.38 7.60 -4.62
N LEU A 126 -10.44 6.81 -4.69
CA LEU A 126 -10.70 5.96 -5.85
C LEU A 126 -10.84 6.79 -7.14
N ASN A 127 -11.47 7.96 -7.05
CA ASN A 127 -11.62 8.87 -8.20
C ASN A 127 -10.28 9.33 -8.77
N ARG A 128 -9.22 9.37 -7.94
CA ARG A 128 -7.88 9.80 -8.35
C ARG A 128 -6.99 8.63 -8.77
N LEU A 129 -7.24 7.43 -8.26
CA LEU A 129 -6.35 6.28 -8.43
C LEU A 129 -6.95 5.15 -9.28
N ARG A 130 -8.24 5.20 -9.58
CA ARG A 130 -8.94 4.12 -10.30
C ARG A 130 -8.24 3.68 -11.58
N LEU A 131 -7.78 4.63 -12.39
CA LEU A 131 -7.16 4.33 -13.68
C LEU A 131 -5.76 3.72 -13.54
N TYR A 132 -5.14 3.86 -12.38
CA TYR A 132 -3.83 3.29 -12.11
C TYR A 132 -3.90 1.84 -11.62
N TYR A 133 -5.03 1.43 -11.01
CA TYR A 133 -5.19 0.06 -10.53
C TYR A 133 -5.37 -0.90 -11.70
N ASN A 134 -4.52 -1.92 -11.77
CA ASN A 134 -4.71 -3.02 -12.71
C ASN A 134 -5.79 -3.98 -12.20
N LYS A 135 -5.91 -4.13 -10.88
CA LYS A 135 -6.90 -5.00 -10.27
C LYS A 135 -7.28 -4.47 -8.88
N ARG A 136 -8.53 -4.65 -8.53
CA ARG A 136 -9.06 -4.34 -7.20
C ARG A 136 -9.55 -5.63 -6.57
N ILE A 137 -9.05 -5.94 -5.38
CA ILE A 137 -9.34 -7.20 -4.67
C ILE A 137 -10.05 -6.88 -3.37
N LYS A 138 -11.26 -7.44 -3.21
CA LYS A 138 -12.03 -7.31 -1.98
C LYS A 138 -11.63 -8.43 -1.01
N VAL A 139 -11.40 -8.06 0.26
CA VAL A 139 -11.11 -8.99 1.35
C VAL A 139 -12.18 -8.80 2.43
N GLY A 140 -12.82 -9.90 2.79
CA GLY A 140 -13.90 -9.92 3.78
C GLY A 140 -15.29 -10.06 3.22
#